data_d0ce4d5a2853613e4eb5db8daf3920f1
#
_entry.id   d0ce4d5a2853613e4eb5db8daf3920f1
#
_cell.length_a   1.000
_cell.length_b   1.000
_cell.length_c   1.000
_cell.angle_alpha   90.00
_cell.angle_beta   90.00
_cell.angle_gamma   90.00
#
_symmetry.space_group_name_H-M   'P 1'
#
loop_
_entity.id
_entity.type
_entity.pdbx_description
1 polymer ?
#
loop_
_entity_poly.entity_id
_entity_poly.type
_entity_poly.pdbx_seq_one_letter_code
_entity_poly.pdbx_strand_id
1 'polypeptide(L)'
;MIVWFKNTLFVITADHTNISFEKKYRSSSGIFRVPIIFYDPSNSNFNQKSNKIIQQIDIMPSILSYLNYNKPFISLGNNIFNDDNGFAINYNNGFQLIMDDKVIVYNELEEKITKIFTLTNNLSLKENILNEIDNIDLKQYKNKIQAFIQTYNNRMINNRMSLEN
;
A
#
# COMPACT_ATOMS: atom_id res chain seq x y z
N MET A 1 15.93 25.20 -22.56
CA MET A 1 15.76 24.16 -21.52
C MET A 1 14.91 24.75 -20.41
N ILE A 2 13.84 24.07 -20.00
CA ILE A 2 12.91 24.57 -18.97
C ILE A 2 13.64 24.56 -17.64
N VAL A 3 13.85 25.72 -17.02
CA VAL A 3 14.72 25.90 -15.84
C VAL A 3 14.26 25.08 -14.62
N TRP A 4 12.93 24.94 -14.42
CA TRP A 4 12.37 24.22 -13.27
C TRP A 4 12.45 22.68 -13.41
N PHE A 5 12.57 22.15 -14.64
CA PHE A 5 12.50 20.71 -14.89
C PHE A 5 13.51 19.90 -14.06
N LYS A 6 14.76 20.36 -14.02
CA LYS A 6 15.83 19.69 -13.23
C LYS A 6 15.68 19.81 -11.72
N ASN A 7 14.84 20.74 -11.26
CA ASN A 7 14.62 21.00 -9.83
C ASN A 7 13.23 20.52 -9.38
N THR A 8 12.66 19.52 -10.09
CA THR A 8 11.30 19.03 -9.82
C THR A 8 11.32 17.53 -9.66
N LEU A 9 10.79 17.06 -8.55
CA LEU A 9 10.41 15.66 -8.36
C LEU A 9 9.00 15.47 -8.95
N PHE A 10 8.88 14.62 -9.95
CA PHE A 10 7.59 14.23 -10.50
C PHE A 10 7.09 12.97 -9.79
N VAL A 11 5.85 13.02 -9.33
CA VAL A 11 5.15 11.85 -8.80
C VAL A 11 3.90 11.63 -9.64
N ILE A 12 3.85 10.51 -10.32
CA ILE A 12 2.79 10.17 -11.27
C ILE A 12 2.07 8.92 -10.75
N THR A 13 0.78 9.04 -10.55
CA THR A 13 -0.09 7.94 -10.14
C THR A 13 -1.48 8.11 -10.74
N ALA A 14 -2.34 7.11 -10.60
CA ALA A 14 -3.76 7.23 -10.92
C ALA A 14 -4.55 7.25 -9.61
N ASP A 15 -5.73 7.83 -9.62
CA ASP A 15 -6.69 7.84 -8.50
C ASP A 15 -7.32 6.46 -8.29
N HIS A 16 -7.65 5.77 -9.38
CA HIS A 16 -8.18 4.40 -9.40
C HIS A 16 -7.92 3.74 -10.77
N THR A 17 -8.18 2.44 -10.87
CA THR A 17 -8.19 1.73 -12.16
C THR A 17 -9.48 2.05 -12.92
N ASN A 18 -9.41 2.03 -14.26
CA ASN A 18 -10.59 2.02 -15.12
C ASN A 18 -11.02 0.56 -15.41
N ILE A 19 -12.20 0.38 -16.04
CA ILE A 19 -12.65 -0.92 -16.53
C ILE A 19 -11.58 -1.46 -17.50
N SER A 20 -10.86 -2.50 -17.05
CA SER A 20 -9.81 -3.10 -17.84
C SER A 20 -10.32 -4.33 -18.61
N PHE A 21 -9.87 -4.49 -19.85
CA PHE A 21 -10.08 -5.74 -20.62
C PHE A 21 -9.22 -6.89 -20.06
N GLU A 22 -8.12 -6.59 -19.38
CA GLU A 22 -7.24 -7.59 -18.80
C GLU A 22 -7.81 -8.15 -17.49
N LYS A 23 -7.97 -9.48 -17.44
CA LYS A 23 -8.53 -10.21 -16.30
C LYS A 23 -7.82 -9.93 -14.97
N LYS A 24 -6.50 -9.71 -15.03
CA LYS A 24 -5.68 -9.43 -13.82
C LYS A 24 -6.13 -8.18 -13.05
N TYR A 25 -6.66 -7.17 -13.75
CA TYR A 25 -7.16 -5.94 -13.13
C TYR A 25 -8.63 -6.00 -12.72
N ARG A 26 -9.30 -7.14 -12.93
CA ARG A 26 -10.69 -7.37 -12.53
C ARG A 26 -10.83 -8.17 -11.24
N SER A 27 -9.73 -8.69 -10.69
CA SER A 27 -9.75 -9.37 -9.39
C SER A 27 -9.98 -8.37 -8.26
N SER A 28 -10.41 -8.85 -7.09
CA SER A 28 -10.70 -8.00 -5.92
C SER A 28 -9.50 -7.16 -5.45
N SER A 29 -8.27 -7.62 -5.68
CA SER A 29 -7.04 -6.86 -5.42
C SER A 29 -6.55 -6.11 -6.65
N GLY A 30 -6.81 -6.62 -7.86
CA GLY A 30 -6.35 -6.02 -9.11
C GLY A 30 -7.00 -4.68 -9.42
N ILE A 31 -8.25 -4.48 -9.01
CA ILE A 31 -8.98 -3.20 -9.20
C ILE A 31 -8.35 -2.02 -8.47
N PHE A 32 -7.52 -2.26 -7.46
CA PHE A 32 -6.81 -1.22 -6.71
C PHE A 32 -5.39 -0.98 -7.23
N ARG A 33 -4.95 -1.76 -8.24
CA ARG A 33 -3.57 -1.69 -8.71
C ARG A 33 -3.37 -0.55 -9.70
N VAL A 34 -2.75 0.52 -9.24
CA VAL A 34 -2.36 1.68 -10.04
C VAL A 34 -0.83 1.82 -10.05
N PRO A 35 -0.24 2.43 -11.09
CA PRO A 35 1.18 2.74 -11.07
C PRO A 35 1.48 3.86 -10.06
N ILE A 36 2.63 3.79 -9.41
CA ILE A 36 3.21 4.91 -8.66
C ILE A 36 4.63 5.08 -9.17
N ILE A 37 4.91 6.23 -9.78
CA ILE A 37 6.19 6.54 -10.43
C ILE A 37 6.76 7.79 -9.76
N PHE A 38 7.97 7.66 -9.24
CA PHE A 38 8.79 8.80 -8.82
C PHE A 38 9.84 9.04 -9.88
N TYR A 39 9.95 10.26 -10.36
CA TYR A 39 10.91 10.64 -11.37
C TYR A 39 11.59 11.96 -11.01
N ASP A 40 12.90 11.92 -10.88
CA ASP A 40 13.75 13.07 -10.68
C ASP A 40 14.73 13.18 -11.86
N PRO A 41 14.59 14.20 -12.71
CA PRO A 41 15.48 14.41 -13.86
C PRO A 41 16.93 14.68 -13.49
N SER A 42 17.20 15.09 -12.25
CA SER A 42 18.56 15.39 -11.75
C SER A 42 19.26 14.18 -11.15
N ASN A 43 18.51 13.10 -10.86
CA ASN A 43 19.03 11.92 -10.17
C ASN A 43 18.79 10.65 -11.00
N SER A 44 19.80 10.23 -11.75
CA SER A 44 19.73 9.02 -12.59
C SER A 44 19.54 7.73 -11.79
N ASN A 45 19.92 7.70 -10.51
CA ASN A 45 19.73 6.54 -9.65
C ASN A 45 18.27 6.29 -9.27
N PHE A 46 17.39 7.26 -9.51
CA PHE A 46 15.95 7.15 -9.28
C PHE A 46 15.21 6.33 -10.35
N ASN A 47 15.88 6.00 -11.45
CA ASN A 47 15.28 5.28 -12.59
C ASN A 47 15.30 3.76 -12.38
N GLN A 48 14.78 3.28 -11.25
CA GLN A 48 14.75 1.86 -10.93
C GLN A 48 13.30 1.35 -10.86
N LYS A 49 13.08 0.18 -11.45
CA LYS A 49 11.82 -0.55 -11.25
C LYS A 49 11.90 -1.33 -9.95
N SER A 50 10.95 -1.08 -9.06
CA SER A 50 10.79 -1.85 -7.82
C SER A 50 9.60 -2.80 -7.93
N ASN A 51 9.72 -3.97 -7.31
CA ASN A 51 8.62 -4.92 -7.11
C ASN A 51 8.04 -4.85 -5.69
N LYS A 52 8.43 -3.87 -4.88
CA LYS A 52 7.88 -3.65 -3.55
C LYS A 52 6.37 -3.43 -3.64
N ILE A 53 5.65 -3.94 -2.65
CA ILE A 53 4.24 -3.61 -2.46
C ILE A 53 4.19 -2.22 -1.83
N ILE A 54 3.55 -1.29 -2.53
CA ILE A 54 3.38 0.11 -2.10
C ILE A 54 1.94 0.53 -2.32
N GLN A 55 1.51 1.57 -1.63
CA GLN A 55 0.16 2.13 -1.72
C GLN A 55 0.21 3.67 -1.78
N GLN A 56 -0.88 4.29 -2.20
CA GLN A 56 -0.92 5.76 -2.40
C GLN A 56 -0.62 6.56 -1.15
N ILE A 57 -0.97 6.07 0.04
CA ILE A 57 -0.67 6.76 1.31
C ILE A 57 0.84 6.76 1.64
N ASP A 58 1.65 5.97 0.93
CA ASP A 58 3.10 5.96 1.05
C ASP A 58 3.77 7.14 0.31
N ILE A 59 3.04 7.81 -0.59
CA ILE A 59 3.58 8.89 -1.43
C ILE A 59 4.07 10.05 -0.56
N MET A 60 3.24 10.53 0.37
CA MET A 60 3.58 11.67 1.21
C MET A 60 4.84 11.43 2.07
N PRO A 61 4.92 10.38 2.90
CA PRO A 61 6.10 10.13 3.72
C PRO A 61 7.36 9.90 2.86
N SER A 62 7.22 9.34 1.67
CA SER A 62 8.33 9.15 0.73
C SER A 62 8.85 10.48 0.18
N ILE A 63 7.96 11.39 -0.23
CA ILE A 63 8.34 12.75 -0.66
C ILE A 63 9.03 13.49 0.47
N LEU A 64 8.47 13.47 1.67
CA LEU A 64 9.05 14.16 2.83
C LEU A 64 10.43 13.61 3.16
N SER A 65 10.61 12.30 3.11
CA SER A 65 11.92 11.67 3.28
C SER A 65 12.91 12.08 2.19
N TYR A 66 12.49 12.04 0.92
CA TYR A 66 13.33 12.45 -0.21
C TYR A 66 13.81 13.90 -0.08
N LEU A 67 12.96 14.79 0.42
CA LEU A 67 13.27 16.20 0.65
C LEU A 67 14.00 16.47 1.99
N ASN A 68 14.39 15.43 2.74
CA ASN A 68 15.01 15.54 4.06
C ASN A 68 14.18 16.39 5.03
N TYR A 69 12.85 16.27 4.99
CA TYR A 69 11.97 16.97 5.92
C TYR A 69 12.14 16.43 7.33
N ASN A 70 12.50 17.31 8.27
CA ASN A 70 12.91 16.95 9.63
C ASN A 70 11.92 17.34 10.74
N LYS A 71 10.72 17.82 10.37
CA LYS A 71 9.69 18.12 11.36
C LYS A 71 8.76 16.91 11.56
N PRO A 72 8.16 16.77 12.75
CA PRO A 72 7.16 15.73 12.98
C PRO A 72 5.99 15.84 12.01
N PHE A 73 5.45 14.70 11.58
CA PHE A 73 4.23 14.62 10.78
C PHE A 73 3.51 13.30 11.08
N ILE A 74 2.23 13.23 10.73
CA ILE A 74 1.43 12.02 10.87
C ILE A 74 1.30 11.36 9.50
N SER A 75 1.58 10.06 9.44
CA SER A 75 1.35 9.22 8.27
C SER A 75 0.85 7.84 8.68
N LEU A 76 -0.05 7.27 7.88
CA LEU A 76 -0.41 5.86 7.92
C LEU A 76 0.37 5.05 6.88
N GLY A 77 1.02 5.72 5.95
CA GLY A 77 1.92 5.13 4.96
C GLY A 77 3.37 5.09 5.43
N ASN A 78 4.19 4.38 4.68
CA ASN A 78 5.61 4.18 4.92
C ASN A 78 6.46 4.92 3.89
N ASN A 79 7.74 5.15 4.23
CA ASN A 79 8.72 5.60 3.25
C ASN A 79 9.13 4.43 2.36
N ILE A 80 8.86 4.51 1.05
CA ILE A 80 9.16 3.44 0.08
C ILE A 80 10.65 3.26 -0.19
N PHE A 81 11.48 4.24 0.16
CA PHE A 81 12.92 4.20 -0.04
C PHE A 81 13.65 3.41 1.06
N ASN A 82 12.96 3.04 2.14
CA ASN A 82 13.49 2.11 3.13
C ASN A 82 13.56 0.69 2.56
N ASP A 83 14.43 -0.15 3.12
CA ASP A 83 14.63 -1.53 2.66
C ASP A 83 13.53 -2.50 3.10
N ASP A 84 12.57 -2.05 3.89
CA ASP A 84 11.48 -2.87 4.39
C ASP A 84 10.56 -3.37 3.26
N ASN A 85 10.05 -4.59 3.42
CA ASN A 85 8.96 -5.09 2.61
C ASN A 85 7.71 -4.25 2.88
N GLY A 86 7.17 -3.65 1.83
CA GLY A 86 5.95 -2.86 1.94
C GLY A 86 4.70 -3.71 2.15
N PHE A 87 3.60 -3.05 2.42
CA PHE A 87 2.27 -3.66 2.42
C PHE A 87 1.27 -2.67 1.82
N ALA A 88 0.13 -3.18 1.38
CA ALA A 88 -1.01 -2.35 0.99
C ALA A 88 -2.27 -2.85 1.69
N ILE A 89 -3.13 -1.93 2.09
CA ILE A 89 -4.45 -2.22 2.64
C ILE A 89 -5.50 -1.52 1.80
N ASN A 90 -6.55 -2.26 1.43
CA ASN A 90 -7.73 -1.72 0.78
C ASN A 90 -9.00 -2.33 1.38
N TYR A 91 -10.15 -1.75 1.04
CA TYR A 91 -11.45 -2.23 1.47
C TYR A 91 -12.32 -2.54 0.26
N ASN A 92 -12.78 -3.78 0.19
CA ASN A 92 -13.74 -4.24 -0.83
C ASN A 92 -14.59 -5.36 -0.24
N ASN A 93 -15.73 -5.01 0.38
CA ASN A 93 -16.57 -5.91 1.16
C ASN A 93 -15.79 -6.67 2.27
N GLY A 94 -14.82 -6.00 2.85
CA GLY A 94 -13.87 -6.50 3.84
C GLY A 94 -12.48 -5.93 3.60
N PHE A 95 -11.66 -5.92 4.63
CA PHE A 95 -10.28 -5.47 4.49
C PHE A 95 -9.44 -6.50 3.75
N GLN A 96 -8.60 -6.03 2.85
CA GLN A 96 -7.59 -6.84 2.17
C GLN A 96 -6.21 -6.28 2.50
N LEU A 97 -5.37 -7.10 3.11
CA LEU A 97 -3.96 -6.83 3.30
C LEU A 97 -3.18 -7.55 2.20
N ILE A 98 -2.36 -6.80 1.47
CA ILE A 98 -1.41 -7.34 0.51
C ILE A 98 -0.02 -7.23 1.14
N MET A 99 0.60 -8.35 1.40
CA MET A 99 1.89 -8.45 2.07
C MET A 99 2.56 -9.80 1.74
N ASP A 100 3.87 -9.84 1.62
CA ASP A 100 4.68 -11.07 1.45
C ASP A 100 4.17 -12.00 0.34
N ASP A 101 3.87 -11.50 -0.84
CA ASP A 101 3.27 -12.27 -1.94
C ASP A 101 1.85 -12.81 -1.69
N LYS A 102 1.16 -12.36 -0.66
CA LYS A 102 -0.17 -12.83 -0.30
C LYS A 102 -1.22 -11.73 -0.32
N VAL A 103 -2.45 -12.11 -0.58
CA VAL A 103 -3.67 -11.30 -0.40
C VAL A 103 -4.48 -11.93 0.72
N ILE A 104 -4.54 -11.26 1.85
CA ILE A 104 -5.21 -11.69 3.07
C ILE A 104 -6.55 -10.95 3.18
N VAL A 105 -7.66 -11.67 3.23
CA VAL A 105 -9.01 -11.12 3.36
C VAL A 105 -9.47 -11.24 4.81
N TYR A 106 -9.79 -10.09 5.41
CA TYR A 106 -10.23 -9.98 6.79
C TYR A 106 -11.68 -9.48 6.85
N ASN A 107 -12.51 -10.22 7.56
CA ASN A 107 -13.88 -9.82 7.88
C ASN A 107 -13.88 -9.12 9.25
N GLU A 108 -14.22 -7.83 9.28
CA GLU A 108 -14.22 -7.05 10.51
C GLU A 108 -15.36 -7.40 11.46
N LEU A 109 -16.52 -7.85 10.93
CA LEU A 109 -17.67 -8.24 11.76
C LEU A 109 -17.42 -9.56 12.52
N GLU A 110 -16.71 -10.47 11.87
CA GLU A 110 -16.34 -11.77 12.44
C GLU A 110 -14.96 -11.73 13.12
N GLU A 111 -14.26 -10.60 13.02
CA GLU A 111 -12.90 -10.37 13.51
C GLU A 111 -11.91 -11.47 13.14
N LYS A 112 -12.03 -12.01 11.92
CA LYS A 112 -11.18 -13.11 11.47
C LYS A 112 -10.73 -12.98 10.01
N ILE A 113 -9.60 -13.63 9.71
CA ILE A 113 -9.16 -13.87 8.34
C ILE A 113 -10.06 -14.95 7.76
N THR A 114 -10.65 -14.68 6.60
CA THR A 114 -11.59 -15.60 5.93
C THR A 114 -10.99 -16.27 4.71
N LYS A 115 -10.01 -15.62 4.06
CA LYS A 115 -9.33 -16.16 2.87
C LYS A 115 -7.91 -15.66 2.80
N ILE A 116 -7.02 -16.46 2.26
CA ILE A 116 -5.67 -16.07 1.85
C ILE A 116 -5.40 -16.61 0.46
N PHE A 117 -4.83 -15.79 -0.39
CA PHE A 117 -4.46 -16.15 -1.75
C PHE A 117 -2.99 -15.79 -2.00
N THR A 118 -2.31 -16.56 -2.83
CA THR A 118 -0.99 -16.17 -3.33
C THR A 118 -1.12 -15.10 -4.41
N LEU A 119 -0.37 -14.03 -4.28
CA LEU A 119 -0.28 -12.95 -5.25
C LEU A 119 0.58 -13.41 -6.44
N THR A 120 -0.06 -13.95 -7.45
CA THR A 120 0.63 -14.36 -8.68
C THR A 120 0.82 -13.17 -9.63
N ASN A 121 1.77 -13.29 -10.57
CA ASN A 121 1.96 -12.28 -11.63
C ASN A 121 0.69 -11.99 -12.44
N ASN A 122 -0.25 -12.94 -12.49
CA ASN A 122 -1.52 -12.80 -13.18
C ASN A 122 -2.63 -12.21 -12.32
N LEU A 123 -2.38 -11.89 -11.03
CA LEU A 123 -3.35 -11.38 -10.05
C LEU A 123 -4.65 -12.21 -9.98
N SER A 124 -4.62 -13.46 -10.46
CA SER A 124 -5.76 -14.35 -10.35
C SER A 124 -5.76 -15.01 -8.98
N LEU A 125 -6.65 -14.58 -8.10
CA LEU A 125 -6.86 -15.16 -6.78
C LEU A 125 -7.67 -16.46 -6.92
N LYS A 126 -7.04 -17.56 -7.30
CA LYS A 126 -7.75 -18.79 -7.65
C LYS A 126 -7.96 -19.72 -6.48
N GLU A 127 -6.96 -19.91 -5.66
CA GLU A 127 -6.93 -20.93 -4.62
C GLU A 127 -6.79 -20.30 -3.24
N ASN A 128 -7.71 -20.65 -2.35
CA ASN A 128 -7.67 -20.20 -0.97
C ASN A 128 -6.76 -21.13 -0.16
N ILE A 129 -5.60 -20.61 0.23
CA ILE A 129 -4.58 -21.34 0.98
C ILE A 129 -4.65 -21.10 2.49
N LEU A 130 -5.75 -20.58 3.02
CA LEU A 130 -5.89 -20.25 4.43
C LEU A 130 -5.50 -21.41 5.37
N ASN A 131 -5.89 -22.65 5.02
CA ASN A 131 -5.61 -23.82 5.81
C ASN A 131 -4.14 -24.30 5.76
N GLU A 132 -3.35 -23.74 4.85
CA GLU A 132 -1.93 -24.07 4.66
C GLU A 132 -1.01 -23.12 5.44
N ILE A 133 -1.56 -22.01 5.96
CA ILE A 133 -0.82 -20.98 6.68
C ILE A 133 -0.73 -21.34 8.16
N ASP A 134 0.44 -21.21 8.73
CA ASP A 134 0.63 -21.49 10.15
C ASP A 134 -0.02 -20.43 11.05
N ASN A 135 -0.23 -20.79 12.32
CA ASN A 135 -0.91 -19.93 13.29
C ASN A 135 -0.11 -18.67 13.65
N ILE A 136 1.20 -18.67 13.49
CA ILE A 136 2.07 -17.53 13.79
C ILE A 136 1.85 -16.46 12.74
N ASP A 137 1.92 -16.86 11.47
CA ASP A 137 1.67 -15.97 10.35
C ASP A 137 0.24 -15.42 10.35
N LEU A 138 -0.77 -16.28 10.60
CA LEU A 138 -2.16 -15.86 10.72
C LEU A 138 -2.35 -14.79 11.80
N LYS A 139 -1.69 -14.96 12.96
CA LYS A 139 -1.72 -13.97 14.03
C LYS A 139 -1.04 -12.67 13.63
N GLN A 140 0.08 -12.75 12.93
CA GLN A 140 0.81 -11.58 12.44
C GLN A 140 -0.04 -10.77 11.45
N TYR A 141 -0.64 -11.42 10.45
CA TYR A 141 -1.51 -10.76 9.48
C TYR A 141 -2.73 -10.12 10.15
N LYS A 142 -3.39 -10.84 11.04
CA LYS A 142 -4.52 -10.31 11.80
C LYS A 142 -4.13 -9.08 12.62
N ASN A 143 -3.05 -9.13 13.37
CA ASN A 143 -2.55 -8.02 14.17
C ASN A 143 -2.24 -6.79 13.30
N LYS A 144 -1.62 -7.00 12.13
CA LYS A 144 -1.29 -5.90 11.20
C LYS A 144 -2.53 -5.19 10.71
N ILE A 145 -3.56 -5.94 10.28
CA ILE A 145 -4.84 -5.38 9.82
C ILE A 145 -5.54 -4.64 10.95
N GLN A 146 -5.66 -5.27 12.12
CA GLN A 146 -6.35 -4.66 13.27
C GLN A 146 -5.63 -3.40 13.76
N ALA A 147 -4.31 -3.39 13.81
CA ALA A 147 -3.53 -2.20 14.18
C ALA A 147 -3.76 -1.04 13.19
N PHE A 148 -3.82 -1.33 11.88
CA PHE A 148 -4.11 -0.32 10.88
C PHE A 148 -5.53 0.25 11.07
N ILE A 149 -6.54 -0.61 11.16
CA ILE A 149 -7.94 -0.21 11.35
C ILE A 149 -8.10 0.62 12.62
N GLN A 150 -7.53 0.15 13.74
CA GLN A 150 -7.60 0.82 15.03
C GLN A 150 -6.93 2.20 14.98
N THR A 151 -5.76 2.29 14.36
CA THR A 151 -5.01 3.56 14.24
C THR A 151 -5.79 4.55 13.38
N TYR A 152 -6.29 4.12 12.23
CA TYR A 152 -7.08 4.94 11.32
C TYR A 152 -8.36 5.46 12.02
N ASN A 153 -9.16 4.54 12.57
CA ASN A 153 -10.42 4.88 13.22
C ASN A 153 -10.22 5.80 14.42
N ASN A 154 -9.23 5.52 15.29
CA ASN A 154 -8.95 6.35 16.44
C ASN A 154 -8.57 7.78 16.03
N ARG A 155 -7.73 7.93 15.01
CA ARG A 155 -7.34 9.25 14.51
C ARG A 155 -8.51 10.00 13.86
N MET A 156 -9.32 9.31 13.08
CA MET A 156 -10.50 9.90 12.42
C MET A 156 -11.54 10.35 13.44
N ILE A 157 -11.93 9.47 14.37
CA ILE A 157 -12.96 9.76 15.38
C ILE A 157 -12.55 10.92 16.30
N ASN A 158 -11.27 11.00 16.65
CA ASN A 158 -10.75 12.03 17.55
C ASN A 158 -10.22 13.28 16.81
N ASN A 159 -10.45 13.38 15.49
CA ASN A 159 -9.94 14.48 14.65
C ASN A 159 -8.42 14.71 14.78
N ARG A 160 -7.62 13.63 14.83
CA ARG A 160 -6.16 13.66 15.06
C ARG A 160 -5.38 13.24 13.83
N MET A 161 -5.84 13.63 12.62
CA MET A 161 -5.14 13.36 11.36
C MET A 161 -4.02 14.38 11.08
N SER A 162 -3.96 15.48 11.84
CA SER A 162 -2.85 16.44 11.84
C SER A 162 -2.23 16.54 13.25
N LEU A 163 -1.02 17.09 13.32
CA LEU A 163 -0.45 17.49 14.62
C LEU A 163 -1.25 18.68 15.15
N GLU A 164 -1.56 18.64 16.45
CA GLU A 164 -2.05 19.82 17.16
C GLU A 164 -0.91 20.84 17.23
N ASN A 165 -1.21 22.09 16.87
CA ASN A 165 -0.28 23.22 17.01
C ASN A 165 -0.13 23.61 18.49
#